data_d0fd68e4d0a89843c5a770a2b8cd3dcd
#
_entry.id   d0fd68e4d0a89843c5a770a2b8cd3dcd
#
_cell.length_a   1.000
_cell.length_b   1.000
_cell.length_c   1.000
_cell.angle_alpha   90.00
_cell.angle_beta   90.00
_cell.angle_gamma   90.00
#
_symmetry.space_group_name_H-M   'P 1'
#
loop_
_entity.id
_entity.type
_entity.pdbx_description
1 polymer ?
#
loop_
_entity_poly.entity_id
_entity_poly.type
_entity_poly.pdbx_seq_one_letter_code
_entity_poly.pdbx_strand_id
1 'polypeptide(L)'
;ALVRLSGTRALEITRVLTQKTSFQPRLATLSTLWGKDGEKVDEGLVCVFEAPHSYTGEDVVEISLHGSDVLVGLIVEACLANGARMANPGEFTERAFHHGKIDLMQASAVCDLIHARSALAARAALQSLQGRFSEQVQLLQKQLMNLRMYVESSIDFSEEEVDLLSDQAFLGHLNLLDETLDAILNQ
;
A
#
# COMPACT_ATOMS: atom_id res chain seq x y z
N ALA A 1 -14.72 -9.95 -14.67
CA ALA A 1 -14.07 -10.23 -13.38
C ALA A 1 -12.57 -9.96 -13.47
N LEU A 2 -11.89 -9.88 -12.32
CA LEU A 2 -10.45 -9.68 -12.22
C LEU A 2 -9.86 -10.70 -11.24
N VAL A 3 -8.87 -11.46 -11.70
CA VAL A 3 -8.01 -12.31 -10.86
C VAL A 3 -6.64 -11.66 -10.78
N ARG A 4 -6.08 -11.56 -9.59
CA ARG A 4 -4.77 -10.95 -9.36
C ARG A 4 -3.82 -11.95 -8.72
N LEU A 5 -2.60 -12.03 -9.23
CA LEU A 5 -1.47 -12.80 -8.69
C LEU A 5 -0.40 -11.82 -8.21
N SER A 6 0.27 -12.12 -7.10
CA SER A 6 1.44 -11.37 -6.62
C SER A 6 2.49 -12.33 -6.07
N GLY A 7 3.74 -12.08 -6.36
CA GLY A 7 4.87 -12.85 -5.84
C GLY A 7 5.84 -13.28 -6.93
N THR A 8 6.94 -13.90 -6.50
CA THR A 8 8.07 -14.29 -7.36
C THR A 8 7.70 -15.28 -8.50
N ARG A 9 6.60 -16.02 -8.33
CA ARG A 9 6.13 -17.00 -9.32
C ARG A 9 4.95 -16.51 -10.15
N ALA A 10 4.50 -15.25 -9.96
CA ALA A 10 3.32 -14.73 -10.65
C ALA A 10 3.46 -14.78 -12.19
N LEU A 11 4.63 -14.41 -12.71
CA LEU A 11 4.93 -14.47 -14.15
C LEU A 11 5.02 -15.89 -14.68
N GLU A 12 5.65 -16.81 -13.93
CA GLU A 12 5.76 -18.22 -14.29
C GLU A 12 4.37 -18.86 -14.43
N ILE A 13 3.51 -18.69 -13.42
CA ILE A 13 2.14 -19.20 -13.43
C ILE A 13 1.37 -18.62 -14.61
N THR A 14 1.49 -17.32 -14.88
CA THR A 14 0.80 -16.66 -15.99
C THR A 14 1.23 -17.23 -17.35
N ARG A 15 2.53 -17.53 -17.54
CA ARG A 15 3.02 -18.17 -18.78
C ARG A 15 2.38 -19.54 -18.99
N VAL A 16 2.20 -20.33 -17.94
CA VAL A 16 1.51 -21.61 -18.01
C VAL A 16 0.05 -21.41 -18.40
N LEU A 17 -0.67 -20.52 -17.72
CA LEU A 17 -2.09 -20.25 -17.95
C LEU A 17 -2.39 -19.70 -19.35
N THR A 18 -1.43 -19.04 -19.98
CA THR A 18 -1.63 -18.37 -21.27
C THR A 18 -0.91 -19.05 -22.42
N GLN A 19 -0.01 -19.99 -22.13
CA GLN A 19 0.92 -20.60 -23.08
C GLN A 19 1.77 -19.58 -23.86
N LYS A 20 1.95 -18.36 -23.30
CA LYS A 20 2.80 -17.32 -23.86
C LYS A 20 4.12 -17.25 -23.09
N THR A 21 5.20 -17.00 -23.79
CA THR A 21 6.55 -16.95 -23.22
C THR A 21 6.91 -15.58 -22.63
N SER A 22 6.29 -14.51 -23.14
CA SER A 22 6.63 -13.13 -22.73
C SER A 22 5.42 -12.21 -22.78
N PHE A 23 5.45 -11.20 -21.94
CA PHE A 23 4.49 -10.10 -21.90
C PHE A 23 5.25 -8.77 -21.87
N GLN A 24 4.73 -7.77 -22.55
CA GLN A 24 5.23 -6.40 -22.38
C GLN A 24 4.63 -5.86 -21.08
N PRO A 25 5.46 -5.38 -20.12
CA PRO A 25 4.96 -4.83 -18.87
C PRO A 25 4.00 -3.64 -19.12
N ARG A 26 2.95 -3.59 -18.32
CA ARG A 26 1.91 -2.54 -18.34
C ARG A 26 1.08 -2.44 -19.62
N LEU A 27 1.20 -3.41 -20.52
CA LEU A 27 0.40 -3.55 -21.72
C LEU A 27 -0.65 -4.64 -21.53
N ALA A 28 -1.93 -4.28 -21.67
CA ALA A 28 -3.01 -5.26 -21.68
C ALA A 28 -2.95 -6.11 -22.94
N THR A 29 -2.71 -7.40 -22.77
CA THR A 29 -2.49 -8.35 -23.86
C THR A 29 -3.63 -9.35 -23.91
N LEU A 30 -4.40 -9.38 -25.01
CA LEU A 30 -5.41 -10.40 -25.22
C LEU A 30 -4.76 -11.79 -25.27
N SER A 31 -5.25 -12.71 -24.44
CA SER A 31 -4.68 -14.05 -24.29
C SER A 31 -5.78 -15.08 -24.08
N THR A 32 -5.60 -16.25 -24.72
CA THR A 32 -6.39 -17.43 -24.36
C THR A 32 -5.94 -17.88 -22.96
N LEU A 33 -6.90 -18.20 -22.11
CA LEU A 33 -6.69 -18.67 -20.74
C LEU A 33 -7.00 -20.17 -20.68
N TRP A 34 -6.05 -20.91 -20.12
CA TRP A 34 -6.11 -22.37 -20.05
C TRP A 34 -6.32 -22.83 -18.60
N GLY A 35 -7.18 -23.81 -18.43
CA GLY A 35 -7.43 -24.44 -17.14
C GLY A 35 -6.34 -25.44 -16.74
N LYS A 36 -6.52 -26.06 -15.56
CA LYS A 36 -5.55 -27.00 -14.98
C LYS A 36 -5.39 -28.29 -15.82
N ASP A 37 -6.44 -28.71 -16.54
CA ASP A 37 -6.48 -29.93 -17.35
C ASP A 37 -6.15 -29.65 -18.83
N GLY A 38 -5.69 -28.43 -19.14
CA GLY A 38 -5.28 -28.00 -20.48
C GLY A 38 -6.43 -27.66 -21.42
N GLU A 39 -7.64 -27.49 -20.91
CA GLU A 39 -8.81 -27.02 -21.64
C GLU A 39 -8.79 -25.48 -21.77
N LYS A 40 -9.34 -24.98 -22.89
CA LYS A 40 -9.57 -23.55 -23.07
C LYS A 40 -10.73 -23.13 -22.16
N VAL A 41 -10.46 -22.19 -21.23
CA VAL A 41 -11.46 -21.68 -20.28
C VAL A 41 -12.06 -20.37 -20.77
N ASP A 42 -11.23 -19.40 -21.18
CA ASP A 42 -11.70 -18.06 -21.56
C ASP A 42 -10.71 -17.40 -22.54
N GLU A 43 -11.08 -16.21 -23.03
CA GLU A 43 -10.18 -15.23 -23.61
C GLU A 43 -10.27 -13.95 -22.80
N GLY A 44 -9.12 -13.51 -22.25
CA GLY A 44 -9.07 -12.38 -21.35
C GLY A 44 -7.88 -11.46 -21.59
N LEU A 45 -7.87 -10.34 -20.92
CA LEU A 45 -6.76 -9.39 -20.95
C LEU A 45 -5.82 -9.69 -19.79
N VAL A 46 -4.54 -9.88 -20.10
CA VAL A 46 -3.48 -10.08 -19.11
C VAL A 46 -2.59 -8.85 -19.11
N CYS A 47 -2.38 -8.26 -17.93
CA CYS A 47 -1.48 -7.16 -17.72
C CYS A 47 -0.46 -7.53 -16.63
N VAL A 48 0.82 -7.32 -16.94
CA VAL A 48 1.94 -7.65 -16.07
C VAL A 48 2.56 -6.37 -15.50
N PHE A 49 2.88 -6.39 -14.22
CA PHE A 49 3.59 -5.34 -13.51
C PHE A 49 4.81 -5.97 -12.84
N GLU A 50 5.99 -5.67 -13.36
CA GLU A 50 7.24 -6.20 -12.84
C GLU A 50 7.70 -5.44 -11.58
N ALA A 51 8.30 -6.17 -10.67
CA ALA A 51 8.93 -5.60 -9.48
C ALA A 51 10.04 -4.58 -9.85
N PRO A 52 10.22 -3.51 -9.10
CA PRO A 52 9.43 -3.08 -7.95
C PRO A 52 8.23 -2.19 -8.34
N HIS A 53 7.91 -2.05 -9.64
CA HIS A 53 6.93 -1.11 -10.18
C HIS A 53 5.50 -1.69 -10.25
N SER A 54 5.07 -2.31 -9.15
CA SER A 54 3.74 -2.90 -8.96
C SER A 54 3.09 -2.38 -7.69
N TYR A 55 1.84 -2.79 -7.42
CA TYR A 55 1.13 -2.42 -6.20
C TYR A 55 1.81 -2.98 -4.94
N THR A 56 2.18 -4.26 -4.97
CA THR A 56 2.81 -4.93 -3.81
C THR A 56 4.32 -4.75 -3.74
N GLY A 57 4.96 -4.21 -4.80
CA GLY A 57 6.43 -4.20 -4.94
C GLY A 57 7.03 -5.52 -5.45
N GLU A 58 6.23 -6.60 -5.56
CA GLU A 58 6.58 -7.87 -6.19
C GLU A 58 6.12 -7.90 -7.66
N ASP A 59 6.39 -8.98 -8.39
CA ASP A 59 5.73 -9.20 -9.67
C ASP A 59 4.24 -9.40 -9.47
N VAL A 60 3.44 -8.59 -10.17
CA VAL A 60 1.98 -8.65 -10.13
C VAL A 60 1.43 -8.91 -11.51
N VAL A 61 0.44 -9.78 -11.60
CA VAL A 61 -0.31 -10.02 -12.82
C VAL A 61 -1.79 -9.83 -12.58
N GLU A 62 -2.43 -9.10 -13.46
CA GLU A 62 -3.88 -8.92 -13.50
C GLU A 62 -4.45 -9.63 -14.71
N ILE A 63 -5.42 -10.51 -14.48
CA ILE A 63 -6.13 -11.29 -15.49
C ILE A 63 -7.59 -10.84 -15.46
N SER A 64 -7.99 -10.06 -16.47
CA SER A 64 -9.38 -9.67 -16.68
C SER A 64 -10.08 -10.70 -17.55
N LEU A 65 -11.17 -11.27 -17.06
CA LEU A 65 -11.92 -12.32 -17.73
C LEU A 65 -13.43 -12.03 -17.68
N HIS A 66 -14.23 -12.78 -18.42
CA HIS A 66 -15.68 -12.67 -18.37
C HIS A 66 -16.20 -12.92 -16.95
N GLY A 67 -17.28 -12.22 -16.57
CA GLY A 67 -17.78 -12.13 -15.19
C GLY A 67 -18.59 -13.37 -14.73
N SER A 68 -18.18 -14.57 -15.12
CA SER A 68 -18.80 -15.82 -14.66
C SER A 68 -18.02 -16.37 -13.45
N ASP A 69 -18.71 -16.69 -12.36
CA ASP A 69 -18.10 -17.29 -11.16
C ASP A 69 -17.45 -18.65 -11.51
N VAL A 70 -18.00 -19.38 -12.46
CA VAL A 70 -17.44 -20.67 -12.93
C VAL A 70 -16.09 -20.43 -13.61
N LEU A 71 -15.99 -19.46 -14.53
CA LEU A 71 -14.74 -19.17 -15.23
C LEU A 71 -13.67 -18.65 -14.26
N VAL A 72 -14.06 -17.78 -13.31
CA VAL A 72 -13.17 -17.31 -12.24
C VAL A 72 -12.65 -18.49 -11.42
N GLY A 73 -13.53 -19.40 -11.02
CA GLY A 73 -13.18 -20.61 -10.26
C GLY A 73 -12.16 -21.47 -11.01
N LEU A 74 -12.38 -21.75 -12.29
CA LEU A 74 -11.47 -22.57 -13.12
C LEU A 74 -10.08 -21.92 -13.25
N ILE A 75 -10.00 -20.59 -13.44
CA ILE A 75 -8.71 -19.90 -13.53
C ILE A 75 -8.01 -19.86 -12.16
N VAL A 76 -8.74 -19.65 -11.07
CA VAL A 76 -8.19 -19.73 -9.72
C VAL A 76 -7.65 -21.14 -9.43
N GLU A 77 -8.41 -22.20 -9.74
CA GLU A 77 -7.94 -23.58 -9.61
C GLU A 77 -6.67 -23.85 -10.41
N ALA A 78 -6.59 -23.33 -11.64
CA ALA A 78 -5.39 -23.46 -12.46
C ALA A 78 -4.18 -22.72 -11.83
N CYS A 79 -4.39 -21.54 -11.24
CA CYS A 79 -3.35 -20.83 -10.50
C CYS A 79 -2.86 -21.66 -9.29
N LEU A 80 -3.79 -22.21 -8.50
CA LEU A 80 -3.47 -23.03 -7.33
C LEU A 80 -2.71 -24.32 -7.72
N ALA A 81 -3.13 -24.99 -8.78
CA ALA A 81 -2.46 -26.18 -9.30
C ALA A 81 -1.01 -25.89 -9.74
N ASN A 82 -0.72 -24.67 -10.16
CA ASN A 82 0.62 -24.22 -10.54
C ASN A 82 1.40 -23.58 -9.37
N GLY A 83 0.93 -23.74 -8.13
CA GLY A 83 1.66 -23.40 -6.91
C GLY A 83 1.38 -22.00 -6.36
N ALA A 84 0.32 -21.35 -6.81
CA ALA A 84 -0.25 -20.23 -6.07
C ALA A 84 -0.98 -20.69 -4.80
N ARG A 85 -1.31 -19.78 -3.92
CA ARG A 85 -2.27 -19.97 -2.84
C ARG A 85 -3.29 -18.84 -2.83
N MET A 86 -4.41 -19.07 -2.22
CA MET A 86 -5.36 -17.99 -1.96
C MET A 86 -4.73 -16.94 -1.04
N ALA A 87 -4.94 -15.68 -1.39
CA ALA A 87 -4.54 -14.56 -0.54
C ALA A 87 -5.52 -14.40 0.63
N ASN A 88 -4.99 -14.01 1.78
CA ASN A 88 -5.81 -13.58 2.90
C ASN A 88 -6.47 -12.22 2.60
N PRO A 89 -7.60 -11.88 3.23
CA PRO A 89 -8.16 -10.54 3.14
C PRO A 89 -7.11 -9.48 3.50
N GLY A 90 -6.93 -8.46 2.63
CA GLY A 90 -5.97 -7.38 2.83
C GLY A 90 -4.51 -7.71 2.52
N GLU A 91 -4.17 -8.95 2.16
CA GLU A 91 -2.77 -9.40 1.98
C GLU A 91 -1.99 -8.60 0.92
N PHE A 92 -2.63 -8.16 -0.16
CA PHE A 92 -1.96 -7.33 -1.17
C PHE A 92 -1.52 -5.97 -0.59
N THR A 93 -2.35 -5.36 0.25
CA THR A 93 -2.04 -4.11 0.93
C THR A 93 -0.97 -4.31 2.02
N GLU A 94 -1.04 -5.42 2.76
CA GLU A 94 -0.02 -5.82 3.72
C GLU A 94 1.36 -5.99 3.07
N ARG A 95 1.42 -6.67 1.93
CA ARG A 95 2.67 -6.80 1.16
C ARG A 95 3.19 -5.47 0.64
N ALA A 96 2.29 -4.58 0.16
CA ALA A 96 2.67 -3.24 -0.25
C ALA A 96 3.31 -2.45 0.90
N PHE A 97 2.77 -2.56 2.11
CA PHE A 97 3.36 -1.97 3.31
C PHE A 97 4.73 -2.58 3.64
N HIS A 98 4.87 -3.89 3.67
CA HIS A 98 6.15 -4.56 3.98
C HIS A 98 7.25 -4.24 2.96
N HIS A 99 6.90 -3.98 1.70
CA HIS A 99 7.86 -3.58 0.67
C HIS A 99 8.04 -2.05 0.57
N GLY A 100 7.51 -1.28 1.54
CA GLY A 100 7.69 0.18 1.59
C GLY A 100 7.01 0.94 0.44
N LYS A 101 5.99 0.35 -0.20
CA LYS A 101 5.21 1.01 -1.27
C LYS A 101 4.22 2.01 -0.70
N ILE A 102 3.70 1.71 0.47
CA ILE A 102 2.77 2.53 1.25
C ILE A 102 3.18 2.47 2.72
N ASP A 103 2.85 3.49 3.49
CA ASP A 103 3.00 3.48 4.94
C ASP A 103 1.75 2.90 5.64
N LEU A 104 1.81 2.79 6.99
CA LEU A 104 0.72 2.20 7.76
C LEU A 104 -0.57 3.02 7.69
N MET A 105 -0.46 4.36 7.64
CA MET A 105 -1.62 5.24 7.51
C MET A 105 -2.28 5.08 6.14
N GLN A 106 -1.49 4.99 5.08
CA GLN A 106 -1.98 4.71 3.74
C GLN A 106 -2.61 3.32 3.63
N ALA A 107 -2.04 2.30 4.30
CA ALA A 107 -2.63 0.96 4.35
C ALA A 107 -4.00 0.97 5.05
N SER A 108 -4.14 1.70 6.16
CA SER A 108 -5.43 1.91 6.83
C SER A 108 -6.42 2.65 5.92
N ALA A 109 -5.97 3.70 5.23
CA ALA A 109 -6.80 4.48 4.32
C ALA A 109 -7.37 3.67 3.15
N VAL A 110 -6.66 2.63 2.67
CA VAL A 110 -7.22 1.68 1.69
C VAL A 110 -8.46 0.96 2.25
N CYS A 111 -8.39 0.53 3.51
CA CYS A 111 -9.51 -0.12 4.18
C CYS A 111 -10.69 0.84 4.35
N ASP A 112 -10.43 2.08 4.79
CA ASP A 112 -11.44 3.11 4.95
C ASP A 112 -12.11 3.48 3.62
N LEU A 113 -11.32 3.56 2.55
CA LEU A 113 -11.83 3.84 1.20
C LEU A 113 -12.79 2.75 0.71
N ILE A 114 -12.45 1.47 0.94
CA ILE A 114 -13.29 0.33 0.57
C ILE A 114 -14.61 0.32 1.35
N HIS A 115 -14.58 0.71 2.63
CA HIS A 115 -15.75 0.71 3.51
C HIS A 115 -16.52 2.04 3.52
N ALA A 116 -16.08 3.04 2.77
CA ALA A 116 -16.72 4.36 2.73
C ALA A 116 -18.18 4.27 2.25
N ARG A 117 -19.10 4.77 3.06
CA ARG A 117 -20.55 4.78 2.76
C ARG A 117 -21.05 6.14 2.28
N SER A 118 -20.19 7.14 2.18
CA SER A 118 -20.53 8.48 1.67
C SER A 118 -19.41 9.03 0.81
N ALA A 119 -19.72 9.95 -0.08
CA ALA A 119 -18.74 10.63 -0.91
C ALA A 119 -17.73 11.44 -0.05
N LEU A 120 -18.16 11.97 1.09
CA LEU A 120 -17.29 12.69 2.02
C LEU A 120 -16.26 11.75 2.65
N ALA A 121 -16.71 10.59 3.17
CA ALA A 121 -15.81 9.58 3.73
C ALA A 121 -14.81 9.05 2.70
N ALA A 122 -15.26 8.80 1.46
CA ALA A 122 -14.37 8.35 0.39
C ALA A 122 -13.31 9.40 0.04
N ARG A 123 -13.67 10.70 0.03
CA ARG A 123 -12.71 11.79 -0.23
C ARG A 123 -11.69 11.91 0.89
N ALA A 124 -12.11 11.81 2.15
CA ALA A 124 -11.22 11.85 3.31
C ALA A 124 -10.22 10.66 3.27
N ALA A 125 -10.70 9.44 3.04
CA ALA A 125 -9.85 8.26 2.89
C ALA A 125 -8.87 8.40 1.72
N LEU A 126 -9.30 8.98 0.59
CA LEU A 126 -8.42 9.21 -0.55
C LEU A 126 -7.30 10.23 -0.24
N GLN A 127 -7.59 11.29 0.53
CA GLN A 127 -6.58 12.24 0.97
C GLN A 127 -5.53 11.60 1.89
N SER A 128 -5.98 10.73 2.80
CA SER A 128 -5.09 9.93 3.66
C SER A 128 -4.24 8.97 2.83
N LEU A 129 -4.82 8.31 1.84
CA LEU A 129 -4.10 7.41 0.91
C LEU A 129 -3.04 8.16 0.08
N GLN A 130 -3.28 9.44 -0.24
CA GLN A 130 -2.32 10.31 -0.92
C GLN A 130 -1.16 10.77 -0.02
N GLY A 131 -1.15 10.37 1.26
CA GLY A 131 -0.06 10.63 2.20
C GLY A 131 -0.18 11.96 2.96
N ARG A 132 -1.23 12.75 2.78
CA ARG A 132 -1.38 14.05 3.47
C ARG A 132 -1.34 13.92 4.98
N PHE A 133 -2.01 12.92 5.52
CA PHE A 133 -1.99 12.67 6.96
C PHE A 133 -0.60 12.19 7.43
N SER A 134 0.05 11.34 6.65
CA SER A 134 1.41 10.87 6.94
C SER A 134 2.42 12.02 6.98
N GLU A 135 2.33 12.98 6.06
CA GLU A 135 3.18 14.17 6.04
C GLU A 135 3.00 15.01 7.32
N GLN A 136 1.77 15.20 7.78
CA GLN A 136 1.48 15.94 9.01
C GLN A 136 2.03 15.23 10.26
N VAL A 137 1.85 13.91 10.35
CA VAL A 137 2.40 13.10 11.45
C VAL A 137 3.92 13.13 11.45
N GLN A 138 4.57 13.06 10.28
CA GLN A 138 6.03 13.16 10.16
C GLN A 138 6.54 14.55 10.59
N LEU A 139 5.81 15.61 10.24
CA LEU A 139 6.15 16.97 10.70
C LEU A 139 6.07 17.07 12.23
N LEU A 140 4.98 16.58 12.83
CA LEU A 140 4.81 16.55 14.28
C LEU A 140 5.92 15.74 14.97
N GLN A 141 6.23 14.56 14.42
CA GLN A 141 7.33 13.72 14.93
C GLN A 141 8.68 14.43 14.89
N LYS A 142 8.98 15.14 13.80
CA LYS A 142 10.21 15.92 13.67
C LYS A 142 10.28 17.05 14.69
N GLN A 143 9.19 17.77 14.91
CA GLN A 143 9.11 18.83 15.91
C GLN A 143 9.32 18.27 17.33
N LEU A 144 8.68 17.13 17.65
CA LEU A 144 8.83 16.45 18.93
C LEU A 144 10.27 15.97 19.16
N MET A 145 10.92 15.43 18.13
CA MET A 145 12.33 15.03 18.22
C MET A 145 13.27 16.22 18.45
N ASN A 146 13.00 17.35 17.79
CA ASN A 146 13.77 18.57 18.01
C ASN A 146 13.60 19.10 19.44
N LEU A 147 12.38 19.10 19.96
CA LEU A 147 12.10 19.49 21.34
C LEU A 147 12.80 18.56 22.33
N ARG A 148 12.76 17.25 22.08
CA ARG A 148 13.45 16.26 22.90
C ARG A 148 14.96 16.49 22.92
N MET A 149 15.58 16.68 21.74
CA MET A 149 17.02 16.97 21.66
C MET A 149 17.39 18.23 22.42
N TYR A 150 16.55 19.27 22.35
CA TYR A 150 16.75 20.51 23.08
C TYR A 150 16.76 20.28 24.60
N VAL A 151 15.79 19.54 25.12
CA VAL A 151 15.71 19.19 26.54
C VAL A 151 16.87 18.32 26.98
N GLU A 152 17.22 17.28 26.24
CA GLU A 152 18.37 16.38 26.53
C GLU A 152 19.69 17.18 26.57
N SER A 153 19.91 18.06 25.58
CA SER A 153 21.08 18.93 25.56
C SER A 153 21.16 19.86 26.76
N SER A 154 20.02 20.43 27.17
CA SER A 154 19.97 21.33 28.32
C SER A 154 20.21 20.60 29.66
N ILE A 155 19.85 19.34 29.76
CA ILE A 155 20.13 18.49 30.93
C ILE A 155 21.61 18.11 30.97
N ASP A 156 22.21 17.73 29.84
CA ASP A 156 23.62 17.29 29.75
C ASP A 156 24.60 18.44 30.04
N PHE A 157 24.27 19.67 29.70
CA PHE A 157 25.08 20.88 29.95
C PHE A 157 24.63 21.68 31.17
N SER A 158 24.06 21.02 32.18
CA SER A 158 23.46 21.62 33.39
C SER A 158 24.46 22.32 34.36
N GLU A 159 25.71 22.59 33.97
CA GLU A 159 26.62 23.44 34.74
C GLU A 159 26.20 24.94 34.74
N GLU A 160 25.36 25.33 33.79
CA GLU A 160 24.64 26.61 33.81
C GLU A 160 23.21 26.39 34.28
N GLU A 161 22.71 27.12 35.28
CA GLU A 161 21.32 27.09 35.76
C GLU A 161 20.38 27.54 34.62
N VAL A 162 20.11 26.68 33.63
CA VAL A 162 19.15 26.95 32.54
C VAL A 162 17.76 26.60 33.07
N ASP A 163 16.99 27.60 33.45
CA ASP A 163 15.55 27.41 33.69
C ASP A 163 14.84 27.25 32.36
N LEU A 164 14.64 26.00 31.95
CA LEU A 164 13.95 25.62 30.71
C LEU A 164 12.55 26.23 30.60
N LEU A 165 11.89 26.46 31.73
CA LEU A 165 10.52 27.01 31.74
C LEU A 165 10.49 28.54 31.44
N SER A 166 11.63 29.23 31.58
CA SER A 166 11.76 30.64 31.23
C SER A 166 12.42 30.82 29.83
N ASP A 167 12.93 29.76 29.23
CA ASP A 167 13.60 29.82 27.92
C ASP A 167 12.59 30.03 26.77
N GLN A 168 12.70 31.18 26.12
CA GLN A 168 11.81 31.54 25.01
C GLN A 168 11.92 30.61 23.82
N ALA A 169 13.09 30.00 23.58
CA ALA A 169 13.28 29.04 22.49
C ALA A 169 12.54 27.73 22.80
N PHE A 170 12.60 27.24 24.02
CA PHE A 170 11.84 26.06 24.47
C PHE A 170 10.33 26.30 24.35
N LEU A 171 9.84 27.42 24.86
CA LEU A 171 8.42 27.79 24.75
C LEU A 171 7.97 27.95 23.31
N GLY A 172 8.83 28.49 22.43
CA GLY A 172 8.58 28.59 21.00
C GLY A 172 8.41 27.22 20.32
N HIS A 173 9.27 26.25 20.63
CA HIS A 173 9.16 24.87 20.13
C HIS A 173 7.88 24.19 20.64
N LEU A 174 7.51 24.40 21.90
CA LEU A 174 6.33 23.82 22.52
C LEU A 174 5.04 24.39 21.90
N ASN A 175 4.96 25.70 21.70
CA ASN A 175 3.82 26.35 21.04
C ASN A 175 3.65 25.89 19.59
N LEU A 176 4.75 25.76 18.82
CA LEU A 176 4.70 25.29 17.44
C LEU A 176 4.19 23.83 17.36
N LEU A 177 4.57 23.00 18.32
CA LEU A 177 4.11 21.61 18.41
C LEU A 177 2.62 21.55 18.73
N ASP A 178 2.15 22.39 19.67
CA ASP A 178 0.75 22.49 20.06
C ASP A 178 -0.13 22.98 18.89
N GLU A 179 0.28 24.05 18.20
CA GLU A 179 -0.40 24.55 17.00
C GLU A 179 -0.49 23.47 15.89
N THR A 180 0.58 22.70 15.69
CA THR A 180 0.60 21.62 14.69
C THR A 180 -0.35 20.49 15.09
N LEU A 181 -0.39 20.13 16.38
CA LEU A 181 -1.29 19.11 16.91
C LEU A 181 -2.75 19.54 16.77
N ASP A 182 -3.06 20.79 17.14
CA ASP A 182 -4.40 21.34 16.99
C ASP A 182 -4.86 21.38 15.53
N ALA A 183 -3.96 21.71 14.61
CA ALA A 183 -4.26 21.68 13.18
C ALA A 183 -4.59 20.27 12.66
N ILE A 184 -3.99 19.23 13.25
CA ILE A 184 -4.28 17.82 12.92
C ILE A 184 -5.63 17.39 13.50
N LEU A 185 -5.93 17.77 14.75
CA LEU A 185 -7.15 17.35 15.45
C LEU A 185 -8.42 18.01 14.93
N ASN A 186 -8.31 19.20 14.31
CA ASN A 186 -9.45 19.99 13.83
C ASN A 186 -9.74 19.79 12.31
N GLN A 187 -9.14 18.82 11.64
CA GLN A 187 -9.43 18.43 10.26
C GLN A 187 -10.46 17.30 10.18
#